data_08a7323f5ac4735b8bb4d07beb678c8b
#
_entry.id   08a7323f5ac4735b8bb4d07beb678c8b
#
_cell.length_a   1.000
_cell.length_b   1.000
_cell.length_c   1.000
_cell.angle_alpha   90.00
_cell.angle_beta   90.00
_cell.angle_gamma   90.00
#
_symmetry.space_group_name_H-M   'P 1'
#
loop_
_entity.id
_entity.type
_entity.pdbx_description
1 polymer ?
#
loop_
_entity_poly.entity_id
_entity_poly.type
_entity_poly.pdbx_seq_one_letter_code
_entity_poly.pdbx_strand_id
1 'polypeptide(L)'
;VVALVNYMSQILVELVKLANLIVTVNKAVACGNRIQEIFERKPGLTEPEETKQEDPAAGETVVFDHVGLAYPGTSENALTDITFSVKKGDTVGVIGGTGSGKTSLVHLIPRFYDITEGNLRIDGQDVAGYPLQRLRSKVGIVLQKSVLFQGTIRSNLLWGKPDATEEEMWKALRIAQAEEVVKKKKAGLDEPVEQEGRNFSGGQRQRLAIAR
;
A
#
# COMPACT_ATOMS: atom_id res chain seq x y z
N VAL A 1 -61.02 25.55 -30.89
CA VAL A 1 -60.38 24.24 -31.15
C VAL A 1 -58.85 24.37 -31.15
N VAL A 2 -58.21 25.27 -31.87
CA VAL A 2 -56.74 25.43 -31.97
C VAL A 2 -56.09 25.72 -30.61
N ALA A 3 -56.64 26.63 -29.81
CA ALA A 3 -56.11 26.94 -28.46
C ALA A 3 -56.13 25.69 -27.53
N LEU A 4 -57.17 24.87 -27.62
CA LEU A 4 -57.29 23.65 -26.79
C LEU A 4 -56.26 22.61 -27.16
N VAL A 5 -55.96 22.43 -28.44
CA VAL A 5 -54.91 21.54 -28.93
C VAL A 5 -53.51 22.01 -28.47
N ASN A 6 -53.26 23.33 -28.50
CA ASN A 6 -51.99 23.89 -28.01
C ASN A 6 -51.84 23.65 -26.50
N TYR A 7 -52.84 23.85 -25.69
CA TYR A 7 -52.77 23.59 -24.25
C TYR A 7 -52.56 22.10 -23.95
N MET A 8 -53.22 21.20 -24.68
CA MET A 8 -52.99 19.75 -24.52
C MET A 8 -51.55 19.38 -24.85
N SER A 9 -51.00 19.93 -25.92
CA SER A 9 -49.58 19.69 -26.28
C SER A 9 -48.62 20.25 -25.25
N GLN A 10 -48.87 21.43 -24.69
CA GLN A 10 -48.09 22.00 -23.61
C GLN A 10 -48.13 21.16 -22.36
N ILE A 11 -49.31 20.68 -21.96
CA ILE A 11 -49.47 19.78 -20.77
C ILE A 11 -48.64 18.50 -20.97
N LEU A 12 -48.69 17.88 -22.15
CA LEU A 12 -47.89 16.68 -22.44
C LEU A 12 -46.38 16.92 -22.30
N VAL A 13 -45.90 18.07 -22.86
CA VAL A 13 -44.47 18.44 -22.74
C VAL A 13 -44.06 18.62 -21.29
N GLU A 14 -44.87 19.31 -20.48
CA GLU A 14 -44.57 19.52 -19.06
C GLU A 14 -44.63 18.20 -18.24
N LEU A 15 -45.55 17.27 -18.57
CA LEU A 15 -45.54 15.94 -17.95
C LEU A 15 -44.28 15.15 -18.26
N VAL A 16 -43.77 15.20 -19.50
CA VAL A 16 -42.51 14.57 -19.88
C VAL A 16 -41.35 15.19 -19.12
N LYS A 17 -41.31 16.54 -19.01
CA LYS A 17 -40.29 17.22 -18.21
C LYS A 17 -40.33 16.81 -16.74
N LEU A 18 -41.52 16.68 -16.15
CA LEU A 18 -41.69 16.23 -14.77
C LEU A 18 -41.16 14.78 -14.57
N ALA A 19 -41.49 13.88 -15.50
CA ALA A 19 -40.99 12.51 -15.48
C ALA A 19 -39.46 12.47 -15.53
N ASN A 20 -38.84 13.25 -16.42
CA ASN A 20 -37.40 13.35 -16.53
C ASN A 20 -36.75 13.98 -15.29
N LEU A 21 -37.40 14.94 -14.64
CA LEU A 21 -36.97 15.53 -13.39
C LEU A 21 -36.91 14.47 -12.29
N ILE A 22 -37.94 13.63 -12.14
CA ILE A 22 -37.97 12.54 -11.15
C ILE A 22 -36.81 11.58 -11.37
N VAL A 23 -36.55 11.17 -12.61
CA VAL A 23 -35.41 10.30 -12.96
C VAL A 23 -34.08 10.96 -12.60
N THR A 24 -33.94 12.26 -12.89
CA THR A 24 -32.72 13.01 -12.60
C THR A 24 -32.47 13.15 -11.10
N VAL A 25 -33.51 13.43 -10.33
CA VAL A 25 -33.41 13.51 -8.85
C VAL A 25 -33.03 12.14 -8.26
N ASN A 26 -33.65 11.05 -8.71
CA ASN A 26 -33.29 9.72 -8.23
C ASN A 26 -31.83 9.35 -8.53
N LYS A 27 -31.34 9.70 -9.73
CA LYS A 27 -29.92 9.52 -10.08
C LYS A 27 -29.01 10.36 -9.19
N ALA A 28 -29.37 11.62 -8.93
CA ALA A 28 -28.59 12.51 -8.07
C ALA A 28 -28.50 11.97 -6.63
N VAL A 29 -29.61 11.47 -6.07
CA VAL A 29 -29.64 10.85 -4.73
C VAL A 29 -28.76 9.60 -4.71
N ALA A 30 -28.87 8.74 -5.73
CA ALA A 30 -28.02 7.53 -5.79
C ALA A 30 -26.52 7.87 -5.88
N CYS A 31 -26.17 8.91 -6.65
CA CYS A 31 -24.77 9.40 -6.69
C CYS A 31 -24.34 9.99 -5.34
N GLY A 32 -25.20 10.77 -4.69
CA GLY A 32 -24.94 11.32 -3.35
C GLY A 32 -24.66 10.23 -2.32
N ASN A 33 -25.47 9.19 -2.28
CA ASN A 33 -25.30 8.06 -1.36
C ASN A 33 -23.95 7.34 -1.59
N ARG A 34 -23.54 7.12 -2.84
CA ARG A 34 -22.23 6.51 -3.15
C ARG A 34 -21.06 7.36 -2.68
N ILE A 35 -21.17 8.68 -2.81
CA ILE A 35 -20.15 9.62 -2.32
C ILE A 35 -20.11 9.56 -0.79
N GLN A 36 -21.25 9.56 -0.14
CA GLN A 36 -21.37 9.49 1.32
C GLN A 36 -20.75 8.21 1.86
N GLU A 37 -21.01 7.05 1.25
CA GLU A 37 -20.41 5.77 1.63
C GLU A 37 -18.87 5.82 1.62
N ILE A 38 -18.26 6.60 0.69
CA ILE A 38 -16.81 6.77 0.64
C ILE A 38 -16.32 7.61 1.82
N PHE A 39 -17.02 8.70 2.15
CA PHE A 39 -16.67 9.55 3.29
C PHE A 39 -16.86 8.88 4.65
N GLU A 40 -17.83 7.97 4.76
CA GLU A 40 -18.09 7.21 5.97
C GLU A 40 -17.10 6.06 6.20
N ARG A 41 -16.35 5.65 5.17
CA ARG A 41 -15.32 4.62 5.30
C ARG A 41 -14.17 5.13 6.15
N LYS A 42 -14.05 4.57 7.35
CA LYS A 42 -12.90 4.81 8.23
C LYS A 42 -11.73 3.91 7.79
N PRO A 43 -10.48 4.41 7.87
CA PRO A 43 -9.30 3.57 7.72
C PRO A 43 -9.37 2.39 8.70
N GLY A 44 -9.02 1.19 8.23
CA GLY A 44 -9.01 -0.01 9.10
C GLY A 44 -7.87 0.02 10.12
N LEU A 45 -6.82 0.82 9.86
CA LEU A 45 -5.69 1.00 10.77
C LEU A 45 -5.91 2.29 11.56
N THR A 46 -5.91 2.18 12.88
CA THR A 46 -5.97 3.34 13.78
C THR A 46 -4.58 3.66 14.30
N GLU A 47 -4.20 4.93 14.24
CA GLU A 47 -2.94 5.38 14.86
C GLU A 47 -3.15 5.64 16.35
N PRO A 48 -2.18 5.27 17.20
CA PRO A 48 -2.24 5.60 18.62
C PRO A 48 -2.11 7.12 18.82
N GLU A 49 -2.89 7.66 19.77
CA GLU A 49 -2.82 9.08 20.14
C GLU A 49 -1.51 9.44 20.86
N GLU A 50 -0.90 8.47 21.54
CA GLU A 50 0.37 8.63 22.26
C GLU A 50 1.37 7.53 21.87
N THR A 51 2.62 7.93 21.66
CA THR A 51 3.73 7.02 21.41
C THR A 51 4.14 6.37 22.73
N LYS A 52 3.93 5.07 22.90
CA LYS A 52 4.53 4.34 24.02
C LYS A 52 6.04 4.29 23.83
N GLN A 53 6.79 4.42 24.94
CA GLN A 53 8.24 4.36 24.89
C GLN A 53 8.74 2.97 24.48
N GLU A 54 9.81 2.95 23.69
CA GLU A 54 10.55 1.74 23.34
C GLU A 54 11.18 1.18 24.61
N ASP A 55 11.13 -0.15 24.78
CA ASP A 55 11.99 -0.85 25.75
C ASP A 55 13.19 -1.44 24.99
N PRO A 56 14.34 -0.74 24.98
CA PRO A 56 15.52 -1.18 24.23
C PRO A 56 16.23 -2.39 24.84
N ALA A 57 15.76 -2.91 25.97
CA ALA A 57 16.45 -3.97 26.73
C ALA A 57 16.27 -5.37 26.14
N ALA A 58 15.39 -5.58 25.17
CA ALA A 58 15.01 -6.93 24.75
C ALA A 58 16.02 -7.65 23.83
N GLY A 59 17.02 -7.00 23.25
CA GLY A 59 17.97 -7.66 22.33
C GLY A 59 17.35 -8.32 21.08
N GLU A 60 16.02 -8.41 21.04
CA GLU A 60 15.22 -8.99 19.96
C GLU A 60 14.62 -7.87 19.15
N THR A 61 14.84 -7.91 17.82
CA THR A 61 14.38 -6.84 16.91
C THR A 61 12.93 -7.06 16.51
N VAL A 62 12.51 -8.31 16.29
CA VAL A 62 11.13 -8.67 15.91
C VAL A 62 10.69 -9.87 16.73
N VAL A 63 9.54 -9.79 17.39
CA VAL A 63 8.95 -10.86 18.18
C VAL A 63 7.51 -11.09 17.77
N PHE A 64 7.24 -12.28 17.27
CA PHE A 64 5.90 -12.82 17.07
C PHE A 64 5.57 -13.71 18.27
N ASP A 65 4.48 -13.42 18.96
CA ASP A 65 4.03 -14.12 20.17
C ASP A 65 2.56 -14.50 20.00
N HIS A 66 2.32 -15.78 19.65
CA HIS A 66 1.00 -16.36 19.36
C HIS A 66 0.18 -15.55 18.34
N VAL A 67 0.85 -15.04 17.29
CA VAL A 67 0.23 -14.13 16.31
C VAL A 67 -0.71 -14.89 15.38
N GLY A 68 -1.96 -14.40 15.30
CA GLY A 68 -2.97 -14.79 14.35
C GLY A 68 -3.36 -13.64 13.42
N LEU A 69 -3.76 -13.98 12.19
CA LEU A 69 -4.30 -13.04 11.22
C LEU A 69 -5.48 -13.63 10.47
N ALA A 70 -6.63 -13.00 10.57
CA ALA A 70 -7.77 -13.19 9.68
C ALA A 70 -8.01 -11.93 8.85
N TYR A 71 -8.21 -12.09 7.54
CA TYR A 71 -8.56 -10.95 6.70
C TYR A 71 -10.05 -10.60 6.87
N PRO A 72 -10.42 -9.31 6.79
CA PRO A 72 -11.81 -8.90 6.85
C PRO A 72 -12.67 -9.63 5.81
N GLY A 73 -13.79 -10.22 6.24
CA GLY A 73 -14.72 -10.93 5.36
C GLY A 73 -14.33 -12.38 5.01
N THR A 74 -13.26 -12.91 5.58
CA THR A 74 -12.90 -14.34 5.46
C THR A 74 -13.25 -15.07 6.76
N SER A 75 -13.68 -16.33 6.64
CA SER A 75 -13.93 -17.23 7.80
C SER A 75 -12.67 -18.01 8.22
N GLU A 76 -11.63 -17.98 7.41
CA GLU A 76 -10.39 -18.72 7.64
C GLU A 76 -9.25 -17.80 8.04
N ASN A 77 -8.45 -18.23 9.02
CA ASN A 77 -7.24 -17.52 9.43
C ASN A 77 -6.15 -17.70 8.37
N ALA A 78 -5.55 -16.59 7.93
CA ALA A 78 -4.36 -16.62 7.06
C ALA A 78 -3.09 -17.01 7.80
N LEU A 79 -3.04 -16.73 9.11
CA LEU A 79 -1.98 -17.12 10.03
C LEU A 79 -2.62 -17.57 11.35
N THR A 80 -2.06 -18.62 11.96
CA THR A 80 -2.54 -19.16 13.23
C THR A 80 -1.35 -19.49 14.11
N ASP A 81 -1.34 -18.96 15.34
CA ASP A 81 -0.39 -19.28 16.40
C ASP A 81 1.10 -19.19 15.98
N ILE A 82 1.47 -18.11 15.34
CA ILE A 82 2.85 -17.85 14.90
C ILE A 82 3.68 -17.34 16.08
N THR A 83 4.70 -18.10 16.48
CA THR A 83 5.58 -17.75 17.59
C THR A 83 7.04 -17.94 17.20
N PHE A 84 7.81 -16.85 17.10
CA PHE A 84 9.26 -16.83 16.93
C PHE A 84 9.83 -15.45 17.23
N SER A 85 11.12 -15.37 17.45
CA SER A 85 11.84 -14.09 17.60
C SER A 85 13.05 -14.02 16.67
N VAL A 86 13.42 -12.78 16.31
CA VAL A 86 14.56 -12.46 15.45
C VAL A 86 15.42 -11.41 16.14
N LYS A 87 16.72 -11.68 16.22
CA LYS A 87 17.70 -10.75 16.81
C LYS A 87 18.28 -9.84 15.75
N LYS A 88 18.86 -8.74 16.20
CA LYS A 88 19.53 -7.79 15.31
C LYS A 88 20.71 -8.47 14.58
N GLY A 89 20.69 -8.40 13.25
CA GLY A 89 21.71 -8.99 12.39
C GLY A 89 21.37 -10.40 11.88
N ASP A 90 20.30 -11.02 12.39
CA ASP A 90 19.87 -12.32 11.89
C ASP A 90 19.24 -12.22 10.49
N THR A 91 19.38 -13.31 9.74
CA THR A 91 18.68 -13.50 8.46
C THR A 91 17.74 -14.70 8.60
N VAL A 92 16.45 -14.47 8.40
CA VAL A 92 15.41 -15.49 8.51
C VAL A 92 14.86 -15.82 7.12
N GLY A 93 14.90 -17.11 6.77
CA GLY A 93 14.28 -17.63 5.55
C GLY A 93 12.89 -18.21 5.85
N VAL A 94 11.85 -17.71 5.17
CA VAL A 94 10.48 -18.24 5.29
C VAL A 94 10.16 -19.07 4.07
N ILE A 95 9.97 -20.38 4.28
CA ILE A 95 9.73 -21.36 3.22
C ILE A 95 8.31 -21.93 3.33
N GLY A 96 7.68 -22.20 2.22
CA GLY A 96 6.34 -22.79 2.17
C GLY A 96 5.71 -22.73 0.77
N GLY A 97 4.64 -23.47 0.56
CA GLY A 97 3.88 -23.48 -0.69
C GLY A 97 3.12 -22.17 -0.97
N THR A 98 2.51 -22.10 -2.14
CA THR A 98 1.59 -20.97 -2.47
C THR A 98 0.39 -21.01 -1.51
N GLY A 99 -0.01 -19.86 -0.99
CA GLY A 99 -1.13 -19.76 -0.05
C GLY A 99 -0.78 -20.04 1.42
N SER A 100 0.48 -20.38 1.77
CA SER A 100 0.89 -20.69 3.16
C SER A 100 1.06 -19.47 4.08
N GLY A 101 0.60 -18.28 3.68
CA GLY A 101 0.66 -17.09 4.54
C GLY A 101 2.00 -16.34 4.59
N LYS A 102 3.04 -16.73 3.82
CA LYS A 102 4.36 -16.06 3.85
C LYS A 102 4.29 -14.55 3.64
N THR A 103 3.56 -14.13 2.62
CA THR A 103 3.37 -12.72 2.31
C THR A 103 2.61 -12.00 3.43
N SER A 104 1.58 -12.66 3.97
CA SER A 104 0.81 -12.14 5.11
C SER A 104 1.70 -11.91 6.33
N LEU A 105 2.57 -12.90 6.66
CA LEU A 105 3.52 -12.79 7.76
C LEU A 105 4.44 -11.57 7.62
N VAL A 106 5.07 -11.41 6.44
CA VAL A 106 5.98 -10.29 6.17
C VAL A 106 5.24 -8.95 6.20
N HIS A 107 4.00 -8.90 5.75
CA HIS A 107 3.19 -7.68 5.71
C HIS A 107 2.73 -7.19 7.10
N LEU A 108 2.77 -8.04 8.12
CA LEU A 108 2.48 -7.62 9.50
C LEU A 108 3.59 -6.74 10.07
N ILE A 109 4.86 -6.94 9.67
CA ILE A 109 6.01 -6.18 10.20
C ILE A 109 5.87 -4.67 9.92
N PRO A 110 5.60 -4.20 8.67
CA PRO A 110 5.33 -2.78 8.40
C PRO A 110 3.90 -2.36 8.74
N ARG A 111 3.13 -3.23 9.42
CA ARG A 111 1.74 -3.01 9.77
C ARG A 111 0.89 -2.60 8.56
N PHE A 112 0.89 -3.45 7.51
CA PHE A 112 -0.07 -3.30 6.41
C PHE A 112 -1.45 -3.85 6.82
N TYR A 113 -1.48 -4.74 7.79
CA TYR A 113 -2.66 -5.28 8.45
C TYR A 113 -2.42 -5.32 9.95
N ASP A 114 -3.46 -5.16 10.74
CA ASP A 114 -3.42 -5.43 12.18
C ASP A 114 -3.57 -6.93 12.42
N ILE A 115 -2.88 -7.43 13.45
CA ILE A 115 -3.05 -8.80 13.94
C ILE A 115 -4.43 -8.97 14.55
N THR A 116 -4.98 -10.18 14.46
CA THR A 116 -6.27 -10.51 15.08
C THR A 116 -6.10 -11.18 16.44
N GLU A 117 -4.97 -11.83 16.66
CA GLU A 117 -4.66 -12.54 17.91
C GLU A 117 -3.16 -12.40 18.23
N GLY A 118 -2.79 -12.53 19.50
CA GLY A 118 -1.41 -12.50 19.98
C GLY A 118 -0.80 -11.10 20.04
N ASN A 119 0.53 -11.04 20.02
CA ASN A 119 1.32 -9.81 20.09
C ASN A 119 2.44 -9.79 19.05
N LEU A 120 2.62 -8.68 18.36
CA LEU A 120 3.76 -8.43 17.50
C LEU A 120 4.55 -7.23 18.01
N ARG A 121 5.81 -7.44 18.33
CA ARG A 121 6.69 -6.40 18.85
C ARG A 121 7.87 -6.17 17.91
N ILE A 122 8.24 -4.89 17.77
CA ILE A 122 9.44 -4.44 17.04
C ILE A 122 10.26 -3.56 17.97
N ASP A 123 11.54 -3.87 18.15
CA ASP A 123 12.46 -3.20 19.08
C ASP A 123 11.83 -3.08 20.48
N GLY A 124 11.18 -4.14 20.98
CA GLY A 124 10.53 -4.20 22.29
C GLY A 124 9.17 -3.52 22.40
N GLN A 125 8.73 -2.76 21.40
CA GLN A 125 7.45 -2.05 21.40
C GLN A 125 6.41 -2.78 20.55
N ASP A 126 5.16 -2.84 21.02
CA ASP A 126 4.03 -3.36 20.26
C ASP A 126 3.82 -2.56 18.96
N VAL A 127 3.67 -3.27 17.85
CA VAL A 127 3.46 -2.68 16.51
C VAL A 127 2.23 -1.77 16.47
N ALA A 128 1.16 -2.12 17.21
CA ALA A 128 -0.05 -1.30 17.30
C ALA A 128 0.18 0.05 18.01
N GLY A 129 1.20 0.11 18.87
CA GLY A 129 1.60 1.32 19.60
C GLY A 129 2.53 2.27 18.83
N TYR A 130 2.96 1.89 17.61
CA TYR A 130 3.76 2.79 16.77
C TYR A 130 2.89 3.73 15.92
N PRO A 131 3.27 5.01 15.77
CA PRO A 131 2.84 5.81 14.63
C PRO A 131 3.32 5.14 13.33
N LEU A 132 2.43 4.98 12.35
CA LEU A 132 2.74 4.23 11.12
C LEU A 132 3.96 4.76 10.38
N GLN A 133 4.13 6.07 10.35
CA GLN A 133 5.28 6.70 9.70
C GLN A 133 6.60 6.30 10.39
N ARG A 134 6.64 6.30 11.73
CA ARG A 134 7.83 5.92 12.51
C ARG A 134 8.16 4.43 12.33
N LEU A 135 7.16 3.55 12.36
CA LEU A 135 7.34 2.12 12.12
C LEU A 135 7.92 1.88 10.73
N ARG A 136 7.30 2.46 9.70
CA ARG A 136 7.68 2.24 8.31
C ARG A 136 9.01 2.89 7.94
N SER A 137 9.48 3.90 8.68
CA SER A 137 10.84 4.42 8.52
C SER A 137 11.94 3.46 9.04
N LYS A 138 11.58 2.53 9.93
CA LYS A 138 12.49 1.48 10.43
C LYS A 138 12.52 0.23 9.53
N VAL A 139 11.48 0.00 8.73
CA VAL A 139 11.26 -1.24 7.97
C VAL A 139 11.32 -0.97 6.47
N GLY A 140 12.39 -1.41 5.82
CA GLY A 140 12.46 -1.47 4.36
C GLY A 140 11.75 -2.72 3.84
N ILE A 141 10.84 -2.58 2.89
CA ILE A 141 10.16 -3.71 2.27
C ILE A 141 10.32 -3.71 0.76
N VAL A 142 10.66 -4.86 0.19
CA VAL A 142 10.66 -5.10 -1.24
C VAL A 142 9.55 -6.09 -1.58
N LEU A 143 8.53 -5.60 -2.28
CA LEU A 143 7.37 -6.42 -2.65
C LEU A 143 7.72 -7.41 -3.76
N GLN A 144 7.05 -8.57 -3.78
CA GLN A 144 7.22 -9.58 -4.82
C GLN A 144 6.92 -9.01 -6.22
N LYS A 145 5.87 -8.20 -6.37
CA LYS A 145 5.57 -7.44 -7.57
C LYS A 145 6.19 -6.06 -7.44
N SER A 146 7.42 -5.90 -7.96
CA SER A 146 8.11 -4.62 -7.95
C SER A 146 7.54 -3.70 -9.03
N VAL A 147 6.99 -2.57 -8.62
CA VAL A 147 6.45 -1.52 -9.50
C VAL A 147 7.38 -0.31 -9.46
N LEU A 148 7.78 0.15 -10.64
CA LEU A 148 8.47 1.43 -10.80
C LEU A 148 7.48 2.48 -11.25
N PHE A 149 7.63 3.70 -10.75
CA PHE A 149 6.80 4.83 -11.15
C PHE A 149 7.30 5.43 -12.45
N GLN A 150 6.38 5.94 -13.26
CA GLN A 150 6.72 6.69 -14.46
C GLN A 150 7.56 7.92 -14.09
N GLY A 151 8.63 8.16 -14.84
CA GLY A 151 9.59 9.25 -14.59
C GLY A 151 10.99 8.86 -15.02
N THR A 152 11.98 8.97 -14.15
CA THR A 152 13.35 8.55 -14.38
C THR A 152 13.80 7.54 -13.32
N ILE A 153 14.96 6.89 -13.53
CA ILE A 153 15.55 6.03 -12.49
C ILE A 153 15.85 6.90 -11.25
N ARG A 154 16.43 8.10 -11.44
CA ARG A 154 16.68 9.07 -10.37
C ARG A 154 15.43 9.37 -9.56
N SER A 155 14.33 9.73 -10.20
CA SER A 155 13.09 10.04 -9.51
C SER A 155 12.53 8.84 -8.72
N ASN A 156 12.70 7.62 -9.22
CA ASN A 156 12.31 6.42 -8.50
C ASN A 156 13.18 6.16 -7.25
N LEU A 157 14.49 6.42 -7.30
CA LEU A 157 15.37 6.27 -6.13
C LEU A 157 15.07 7.32 -5.05
N LEU A 158 14.74 8.55 -5.46
CA LEU A 158 14.37 9.64 -4.55
C LEU A 158 13.08 9.38 -3.77
N TRP A 159 12.25 8.43 -4.18
CA TRP A 159 11.10 8.00 -3.36
C TRP A 159 11.53 7.33 -2.06
N GLY A 160 12.67 6.63 -2.05
CA GLY A 160 13.21 6.03 -0.82
C GLY A 160 13.88 7.06 0.10
N LYS A 161 14.60 8.02 -0.49
CA LYS A 161 15.29 9.11 0.23
C LYS A 161 15.27 10.37 -0.64
N PRO A 162 14.36 11.35 -0.36
CA PRO A 162 14.17 12.54 -1.20
C PRO A 162 15.39 13.44 -1.36
N ASP A 163 16.29 13.45 -0.38
CA ASP A 163 17.50 14.22 -0.32
C ASP A 163 18.77 13.40 -0.64
N ALA A 164 18.62 12.22 -1.24
CA ALA A 164 19.74 11.36 -1.58
C ALA A 164 20.68 12.02 -2.59
N THR A 165 21.97 12.00 -2.26
CA THR A 165 23.02 12.45 -3.18
C THR A 165 23.22 11.44 -4.33
N GLU A 166 23.83 11.87 -5.41
CA GLU A 166 24.12 10.98 -6.54
C GLU A 166 25.05 9.81 -6.12
N GLU A 167 25.99 10.06 -5.24
CA GLU A 167 26.88 9.03 -4.68
C GLU A 167 26.09 7.97 -3.89
N GLU A 168 25.12 8.39 -3.08
CA GLU A 168 24.24 7.50 -2.34
C GLU A 168 23.36 6.66 -3.27
N MET A 169 22.84 7.24 -4.35
CA MET A 169 22.08 6.53 -5.37
C MET A 169 22.93 5.44 -6.05
N TRP A 170 24.16 5.78 -6.46
CA TRP A 170 25.07 4.80 -7.04
C TRP A 170 25.47 3.71 -6.04
N LYS A 171 25.65 4.04 -4.77
CA LYS A 171 25.90 3.07 -3.71
C LYS A 171 24.71 2.11 -3.55
N ALA A 172 23.48 2.61 -3.52
CA ALA A 172 22.28 1.79 -3.45
C ALA A 172 22.12 0.87 -4.66
N LEU A 173 22.37 1.40 -5.87
CA LEU A 173 22.36 0.61 -7.11
C LEU A 173 23.42 -0.50 -7.10
N ARG A 174 24.59 -0.26 -6.53
CA ARG A 174 25.64 -1.26 -6.40
C ARG A 174 25.24 -2.37 -5.44
N ILE A 175 24.69 -2.02 -4.28
CA ILE A 175 24.17 -3.00 -3.30
C ILE A 175 23.08 -3.87 -3.94
N ALA A 176 22.17 -3.25 -4.69
CA ALA A 176 21.08 -3.93 -5.38
C ALA A 176 21.51 -4.68 -6.66
N GLN A 177 22.79 -4.70 -7.02
CA GLN A 177 23.30 -5.27 -8.27
C GLN A 177 22.62 -4.70 -9.53
N ALA A 178 22.24 -3.41 -9.48
CA ALA A 178 21.58 -2.68 -10.57
C ALA A 178 22.52 -1.70 -11.30
N GLU A 179 23.71 -1.45 -10.79
CA GLU A 179 24.65 -0.48 -11.33
C GLU A 179 24.95 -0.68 -12.81
N GLU A 180 25.23 -1.93 -13.21
CA GLU A 180 25.49 -2.29 -14.62
C GLU A 180 24.29 -2.05 -15.53
N VAL A 181 23.08 -2.24 -14.99
CA VAL A 181 21.86 -2.00 -15.75
C VAL A 181 21.72 -0.51 -16.08
N VAL A 182 21.99 0.34 -15.10
CA VAL A 182 21.89 1.80 -15.24
C VAL A 182 23.03 2.36 -16.11
N LYS A 183 24.28 1.88 -15.94
CA LYS A 183 25.43 2.31 -16.74
C LYS A 183 25.28 1.98 -18.24
N LYS A 184 24.59 0.89 -18.59
CA LYS A 184 24.32 0.53 -19.97
C LYS A 184 23.25 1.39 -20.65
N LYS A 185 22.50 2.17 -19.88
CA LYS A 185 21.51 3.11 -20.40
C LYS A 185 22.15 4.42 -20.81
N LYS A 186 21.71 5.00 -21.92
CA LYS A 186 22.32 6.21 -22.50
C LYS A 186 22.25 7.41 -21.55
N ALA A 187 21.14 7.57 -20.84
CA ALA A 187 20.92 8.67 -19.91
C ALA A 187 21.28 8.32 -18.45
N GLY A 188 21.82 7.12 -18.16
CA GLY A 188 22.21 6.73 -16.80
C GLY A 188 21.07 6.81 -15.79
N LEU A 189 21.27 7.61 -14.74
CA LEU A 189 20.22 7.84 -13.71
C LEU A 189 18.98 8.58 -14.25
N ASP A 190 19.13 9.35 -15.30
CA ASP A 190 18.05 10.12 -15.92
C ASP A 190 17.35 9.35 -17.05
N GLU A 191 17.68 8.06 -17.20
CA GLU A 191 16.97 7.18 -18.15
C GLU A 191 15.48 7.11 -17.82
N PRO A 192 14.60 7.31 -18.83
CA PRO A 192 13.17 7.26 -18.65
C PRO A 192 12.69 5.89 -18.16
N VAL A 193 11.78 5.92 -17.20
CA VAL A 193 11.03 4.76 -16.72
C VAL A 193 9.58 4.93 -17.19
N GLU A 194 9.13 4.01 -18.05
CA GLU A 194 7.74 3.96 -18.51
C GLU A 194 6.81 3.48 -17.38
N GLN A 195 5.51 3.63 -17.60
CA GLN A 195 4.49 3.17 -16.66
C GLN A 195 4.76 1.72 -16.21
N GLU A 196 4.80 1.49 -14.90
CA GLU A 196 5.14 0.19 -14.29
C GLU A 196 6.54 -0.34 -14.65
N GLY A 197 7.41 0.49 -15.23
CA GLY A 197 8.74 0.08 -15.66
C GLY A 197 8.75 -0.93 -16.81
N ARG A 198 7.81 -0.83 -17.75
CA ARG A 198 7.66 -1.80 -18.87
C ARG A 198 8.89 -1.92 -19.76
N ASN A 199 9.67 -0.86 -19.84
CA ASN A 199 10.94 -0.82 -20.59
C ASN A 199 12.12 -1.50 -19.86
N PHE A 200 11.87 -2.13 -18.70
CA PHE A 200 12.85 -2.93 -17.94
C PHE A 200 12.36 -4.38 -17.80
N SER A 201 13.30 -5.32 -17.79
CA SER A 201 12.98 -6.72 -17.50
C SER A 201 12.51 -6.90 -16.05
N GLY A 202 11.83 -8.02 -15.74
CA GLY A 202 11.35 -8.29 -14.37
C GLY A 202 12.46 -8.21 -13.32
N GLY A 203 13.61 -8.85 -13.60
CA GLY A 203 14.76 -8.80 -12.69
C GLY A 203 15.41 -7.42 -12.58
N GLN A 204 15.38 -6.61 -13.66
CA GLN A 204 15.86 -5.22 -13.60
C GLN A 204 14.94 -4.36 -12.74
N ARG A 205 13.60 -4.48 -12.91
CA ARG A 205 12.62 -3.79 -12.06
C ARG A 205 12.80 -4.14 -10.58
N GLN A 206 12.99 -5.43 -10.29
CA GLN A 206 13.19 -5.88 -8.91
C GLN A 206 14.46 -5.28 -8.29
N ARG A 207 15.58 -5.31 -9.01
CA ARG A 207 16.84 -4.71 -8.52
C ARG A 207 16.73 -3.21 -8.33
N LEU A 208 16.06 -2.49 -9.22
CA LEU A 208 15.82 -1.05 -9.06
C LEU A 208 14.89 -0.76 -7.87
N ALA A 209 13.91 -1.63 -7.60
CA ALA A 209 13.05 -1.51 -6.41
C ALA A 209 13.79 -1.83 -5.10
N ILE A 210 14.80 -2.71 -5.13
CA ILE A 210 15.70 -2.96 -3.99
C ILE A 210 16.59 -1.73 -3.72
N ALA A 211 17.03 -1.04 -4.78
CA ALA A 211 17.88 0.16 -4.64
C ALA A 211 17.12 1.37 -4.11
N ARG A 212 15.80 1.44 -4.34
CA ARG A 212 14.88 2.48 -3.85
C ARG A 212 14.62 2.34 -2.38
#